data_4da4e75101c1ea044d19629702898612
#
_entry.id   4da4e75101c1ea044d19629702898612
#
_cell.length_a   1.000
_cell.length_b   1.000
_cell.length_c   1.000
_cell.angle_alpha   90.00
_cell.angle_beta   90.00
_cell.angle_gamma   90.00
#
_symmetry.space_group_name_H-M   'P 1'
#
loop_
_entity.id
_entity.type
_entity.pdbx_description
1 polymer ?
#
loop_
_entity_poly.entity_id
_entity_poly.type
_entity_poly.pdbx_seq_one_letter_code
_entity_poly.pdbx_strand_id
1 'polypeptide(L)'
;MEKQQGNGLIYGLNDKPPFKEAFFAALQHLLAIFVAIITPPLIIARALKLDAETTGYLVSMALFASGISTFIQCRRFGGLGTGLLCIQGTSFSFIGPIISAGMLGGLPLIFGSCMAASSVEMLISRVLKYTKKIITPLISGIVVTLIGMSLIKVGITACGGGATAQADGSFGSFRHVGLAAAVLLLIIAFNRSSNRYLRMSSIVIGLVIGYIAAWFMGIIDFSSIQSYGGFNLPMPFRYGLDFDLSTIIALGLIFMITAIEAYGDITANSLISGEPVEGDTFVKRASGGILADGFNSMLAGALNSFPNSVFAQNNGMIQLTGVASRYVGYYIAAFLVLLGLFPAVGLVFSLMPEPVLGGATLLMFGTVAAAGIRIIAAQEINRKATLVMAVSFSLGLSVELVPEILCQLPETLRNIFASGITTGGITAILANLLIHIKE
;
A
#
# COMPACT_ATOMS: atom_id res chain seq x y z
N MET A 1 -7.89 -31.69 -27.04
CA MET A 1 -7.39 -30.61 -26.20
C MET A 1 -8.42 -30.40 -25.08
N GLU A 2 -8.21 -31.11 -23.98
CA GLU A 2 -9.08 -31.04 -22.81
C GLU A 2 -8.92 -29.63 -22.17
N LYS A 3 -10.01 -28.88 -22.12
CA LYS A 3 -10.12 -27.70 -21.24
C LYS A 3 -10.01 -28.22 -19.81
N GLN A 4 -8.88 -27.99 -19.16
CA GLN A 4 -8.79 -28.06 -17.70
C GLN A 4 -9.87 -27.13 -17.11
N GLN A 5 -10.95 -27.74 -16.64
CA GLN A 5 -11.95 -27.12 -15.79
C GLN A 5 -11.27 -26.80 -14.46
N GLY A 6 -10.89 -25.55 -14.25
CA GLY A 6 -10.30 -25.13 -12.98
C GLY A 6 -10.27 -23.61 -12.88
N ASN A 7 -10.96 -23.08 -11.92
CA ASN A 7 -10.89 -21.73 -11.32
C ASN A 7 -11.89 -20.66 -11.77
N GLY A 8 -12.89 -20.91 -12.60
CA GLY A 8 -13.92 -19.89 -12.91
C GLY A 8 -13.38 -18.66 -13.65
N LEU A 9 -12.17 -18.74 -14.24
CA LEU A 9 -11.59 -17.66 -15.02
C LEU A 9 -12.26 -17.55 -16.37
N ILE A 10 -12.63 -16.33 -16.75
CA ILE A 10 -13.13 -15.97 -18.08
C ILE A 10 -11.95 -15.78 -19.03
N TYR A 11 -10.89 -15.10 -18.55
CA TYR A 11 -9.64 -14.85 -19.26
C TYR A 11 -8.45 -15.28 -18.41
N GLY A 12 -7.68 -16.24 -18.91
CA GLY A 12 -6.42 -16.67 -18.30
C GLY A 12 -5.28 -15.71 -18.54
N LEU A 13 -4.11 -16.03 -17.98
CA LEU A 13 -2.93 -15.16 -17.93
C LEU A 13 -2.49 -14.58 -19.29
N ASN A 14 -2.49 -15.39 -20.33
CA ASN A 14 -1.99 -15.03 -21.66
C ASN A 14 -3.10 -14.70 -22.67
N ASP A 15 -4.36 -14.76 -22.25
CA ASP A 15 -5.49 -14.42 -23.10
C ASP A 15 -5.51 -12.93 -23.37
N LYS A 16 -5.91 -12.56 -24.59
CA LYS A 16 -6.06 -11.16 -25.01
C LYS A 16 -7.54 -10.84 -25.13
N PRO A 17 -8.17 -10.28 -24.07
CA PRO A 17 -9.56 -9.87 -24.15
C PRO A 17 -9.78 -8.84 -25.27
N PRO A 18 -10.96 -8.80 -25.92
CA PRO A 18 -11.33 -7.73 -26.81
C PRO A 18 -11.20 -6.37 -26.14
N PHE A 19 -10.91 -5.31 -26.92
CA PHE A 19 -10.65 -3.98 -26.39
C PHE A 19 -11.70 -3.50 -25.38
N LYS A 20 -12.99 -3.66 -25.68
CA LYS A 20 -14.07 -3.23 -24.77
C LYS A 20 -13.99 -3.96 -23.43
N GLU A 21 -13.82 -5.26 -23.43
CA GLU A 21 -13.76 -6.05 -22.20
C GLU A 21 -12.48 -5.78 -21.41
N ALA A 22 -11.34 -5.64 -22.09
CA ALA A 22 -10.07 -5.25 -21.47
C ALA A 22 -10.17 -3.85 -20.82
N PHE A 23 -10.78 -2.89 -21.50
CA PHE A 23 -10.97 -1.53 -21.01
C PHE A 23 -11.85 -1.49 -19.75
N PHE A 24 -13.01 -2.15 -19.77
CA PHE A 24 -13.91 -2.18 -18.62
C PHE A 24 -13.32 -2.97 -17.44
N ALA A 25 -12.64 -4.09 -17.70
CA ALA A 25 -11.94 -4.83 -16.66
C ALA A 25 -10.83 -3.97 -16.03
N ALA A 26 -10.02 -3.28 -16.84
CA ALA A 26 -8.98 -2.39 -16.35
C ALA A 26 -9.56 -1.23 -15.52
N LEU A 27 -10.68 -0.64 -15.95
CA LEU A 27 -11.35 0.41 -15.18
C LEU A 27 -11.86 -0.10 -13.83
N GLN A 28 -12.37 -1.33 -13.77
CA GLN A 28 -12.81 -1.97 -12.53
C GLN A 28 -11.64 -2.17 -11.54
N HIS A 29 -10.51 -2.70 -12.04
CA HIS A 29 -9.29 -2.84 -11.22
C HIS A 29 -8.79 -1.48 -10.76
N LEU A 30 -8.75 -0.47 -11.64
CA LEU A 30 -8.33 0.88 -11.31
C LEU A 30 -9.17 1.47 -10.17
N LEU A 31 -10.51 1.40 -10.26
CA LEU A 31 -11.41 1.93 -9.23
C LEU A 31 -11.19 1.25 -7.87
N ALA A 32 -10.85 -0.03 -7.85
CA ALA A 32 -10.60 -0.76 -6.61
C ALA A 32 -9.29 -0.36 -5.92
N ILE A 33 -8.26 0.05 -6.70
CA ILE A 33 -6.91 0.32 -6.18
C ILE A 33 -6.58 1.80 -6.10
N PHE A 34 -7.29 2.65 -6.84
CA PHE A 34 -6.97 4.06 -7.02
C PHE A 34 -6.79 4.78 -5.69
N VAL A 35 -7.75 4.63 -4.78
CA VAL A 35 -7.70 5.25 -3.45
C VAL A 35 -6.51 4.75 -2.64
N ALA A 36 -6.20 3.46 -2.73
CA ALA A 36 -5.07 2.88 -2.02
C ALA A 36 -3.72 3.48 -2.49
N ILE A 37 -3.60 3.84 -3.78
CA ILE A 37 -2.39 4.47 -4.32
C ILE A 37 -2.22 5.91 -3.82
N ILE A 38 -3.29 6.70 -3.79
CA ILE A 38 -3.22 8.13 -3.44
C ILE A 38 -3.21 8.40 -1.94
N THR A 39 -3.71 7.47 -1.12
CA THR A 39 -3.84 7.65 0.32
C THR A 39 -2.50 7.82 1.04
N PRO A 40 -1.45 6.99 0.84
CA PRO A 40 -0.17 7.17 1.52
C PRO A 40 0.48 8.52 1.24
N PRO A 41 0.62 9.00 -0.01
CA PRO A 41 1.16 10.35 -0.26
C PRO A 41 0.36 11.46 0.42
N LEU A 42 -0.97 11.36 0.47
CA LEU A 42 -1.80 12.34 1.17
C LEU A 42 -1.55 12.36 2.68
N ILE A 43 -1.45 11.19 3.31
CA ILE A 43 -1.16 11.06 4.75
C ILE A 43 0.22 11.63 5.06
N ILE A 44 1.24 11.27 4.27
CA ILE A 44 2.62 11.73 4.45
C ILE A 44 2.69 13.25 4.27
N ALA A 45 2.11 13.77 3.19
CA ALA A 45 2.12 15.20 2.90
C ALA A 45 1.47 16.03 4.02
N ARG A 46 0.37 15.57 4.59
CA ARG A 46 -0.32 16.21 5.71
C ARG A 46 0.47 16.14 6.99
N ALA A 47 1.05 14.98 7.32
CA ALA A 47 1.90 14.81 8.49
C ALA A 47 3.13 15.75 8.45
N LEU A 48 3.68 15.98 7.26
CA LEU A 48 4.81 16.88 7.01
C LEU A 48 4.37 18.33 6.75
N LYS A 49 3.07 18.64 6.79
CA LYS A 49 2.48 19.97 6.54
C LYS A 49 2.92 20.59 5.21
N LEU A 50 2.98 19.77 4.17
CA LEU A 50 3.32 20.23 2.82
C LEU A 50 2.18 21.06 2.24
N ASP A 51 2.54 22.02 1.37
CA ASP A 51 1.56 22.82 0.64
C ASP A 51 0.75 22.00 -0.37
N ALA A 52 -0.36 22.57 -0.85
CA ALA A 52 -1.28 21.87 -1.76
C ALA A 52 -0.65 21.53 -3.11
N GLU A 53 0.26 22.39 -3.61
CA GLU A 53 0.96 22.17 -4.88
C GLU A 53 1.90 20.96 -4.78
N THR A 54 2.77 20.95 -3.76
CA THR A 54 3.68 19.84 -3.49
C THR A 54 2.89 18.53 -3.26
N THR A 55 1.82 18.59 -2.46
CA THR A 55 0.94 17.45 -2.21
C THR A 55 0.33 16.90 -3.50
N GLY A 56 -0.22 17.79 -4.33
CA GLY A 56 -0.79 17.41 -5.62
C GLY A 56 0.23 16.79 -6.56
N TYR A 57 1.47 17.33 -6.58
CA TYR A 57 2.56 16.76 -7.37
C TYR A 57 2.95 15.37 -6.88
N LEU A 58 3.11 15.17 -5.56
CA LEU A 58 3.45 13.85 -4.98
C LEU A 58 2.36 12.81 -5.28
N VAL A 59 1.08 13.18 -5.19
CA VAL A 59 -0.04 12.30 -5.55
C VAL A 59 0.01 11.93 -7.04
N SER A 60 0.25 12.91 -7.91
CA SER A 60 0.41 12.68 -9.35
C SER A 60 1.58 11.74 -9.65
N MET A 61 2.71 11.94 -9.00
CA MET A 61 3.89 11.07 -9.17
C MET A 61 3.68 9.67 -8.60
N ALA A 62 2.88 9.52 -7.54
CA ALA A 62 2.50 8.21 -7.03
C ALA A 62 1.67 7.42 -8.04
N LEU A 63 0.69 8.05 -8.69
CA LEU A 63 -0.07 7.42 -9.78
C LEU A 63 0.81 7.07 -10.96
N PHE A 64 1.68 8.00 -11.39
CA PHE A 64 2.59 7.81 -12.52
C PHE A 64 3.57 6.67 -12.27
N ALA A 65 4.24 6.67 -11.12
CA ALA A 65 5.18 5.62 -10.73
C ALA A 65 4.49 4.26 -10.58
N SER A 66 3.29 4.22 -9.99
CA SER A 66 2.47 2.99 -9.89
C SER A 66 2.11 2.42 -11.26
N GLY A 67 1.84 3.28 -12.24
CA GLY A 67 1.57 2.85 -13.61
C GLY A 67 2.78 2.19 -14.26
N ILE A 68 3.96 2.81 -14.18
CA ILE A 68 5.21 2.23 -14.71
C ILE A 68 5.52 0.91 -13.99
N SER A 69 5.42 0.89 -12.67
CA SER A 69 5.67 -0.28 -11.84
C SER A 69 4.75 -1.45 -12.18
N THR A 70 3.46 -1.17 -12.38
CA THR A 70 2.47 -2.16 -12.82
C THR A 70 2.83 -2.73 -14.20
N PHE A 71 3.25 -1.86 -15.14
CA PHE A 71 3.68 -2.32 -16.46
C PHE A 71 4.90 -3.25 -16.38
N ILE A 72 5.91 -2.91 -15.59
CA ILE A 72 7.11 -3.73 -15.36
C ILE A 72 6.72 -5.10 -14.77
N GLN A 73 5.86 -5.12 -13.76
CA GLN A 73 5.40 -6.37 -13.15
C GLN A 73 4.65 -7.27 -14.13
N CYS A 74 3.73 -6.71 -14.91
CA CYS A 74 2.91 -7.48 -15.85
C CYS A 74 3.69 -7.94 -17.08
N ARG A 75 4.64 -7.11 -17.59
CA ARG A 75 5.40 -7.39 -18.81
C ARG A 75 6.50 -8.43 -18.60
N ARG A 76 7.19 -8.38 -17.48
CA ARG A 76 8.37 -9.19 -17.17
C ARG A 76 9.53 -9.01 -18.15
N PHE A 77 10.44 -8.10 -17.81
CA PHE A 77 11.62 -7.82 -18.64
C PHE A 77 12.82 -8.65 -18.17
N GLY A 78 13.24 -9.65 -18.93
CA GLY A 78 14.49 -10.38 -18.66
C GLY A 78 14.62 -11.03 -17.27
N GLY A 79 13.51 -11.27 -16.57
CA GLY A 79 13.51 -11.77 -15.19
C GLY A 79 13.11 -10.72 -14.13
N LEU A 80 12.91 -9.47 -14.53
CA LEU A 80 12.33 -8.41 -13.71
C LEU A 80 10.81 -8.41 -13.91
N GLY A 81 10.03 -8.65 -12.86
CA GLY A 81 8.57 -8.74 -12.90
C GLY A 81 8.03 -10.16 -12.77
N THR A 82 6.76 -10.27 -12.39
CA THR A 82 6.06 -11.55 -12.21
C THR A 82 5.57 -12.14 -13.53
N GLY A 83 5.17 -11.29 -14.48
CA GLY A 83 4.44 -11.67 -15.68
C GLY A 83 2.97 -12.04 -15.41
N LEU A 84 2.45 -11.76 -14.23
CA LEU A 84 1.04 -11.89 -13.84
C LEU A 84 0.31 -10.56 -14.02
N LEU A 85 -1.02 -10.56 -13.91
CA LEU A 85 -1.78 -9.34 -13.66
C LEU A 85 -1.50 -8.90 -12.22
N CYS A 86 -0.41 -8.18 -12.03
CA CYS A 86 0.12 -7.78 -10.73
C CYS A 86 0.25 -6.27 -10.68
N ILE A 87 -0.62 -5.63 -9.89
CA ILE A 87 -0.67 -4.18 -9.79
C ILE A 87 0.20 -3.74 -8.62
N GLN A 88 0.95 -2.67 -8.84
CA GLN A 88 1.76 -2.01 -7.81
C GLN A 88 1.25 -0.61 -7.52
N GLY A 89 1.41 -0.21 -6.27
CA GLY A 89 1.10 1.13 -5.83
C GLY A 89 1.82 1.47 -4.52
N THR A 90 1.66 2.70 -4.07
CA THR A 90 2.31 3.23 -2.88
C THR A 90 1.99 2.38 -1.65
N SER A 91 3.01 1.87 -0.99
CA SER A 91 2.88 0.94 0.13
C SER A 91 2.53 1.67 1.43
N PHE A 92 1.54 1.15 2.15
CA PHE A 92 1.16 1.62 3.48
C PHE A 92 2.20 1.31 4.55
N SER A 93 2.99 0.26 4.37
CA SER A 93 4.00 -0.22 5.32
C SER A 93 5.07 0.84 5.63
N PHE A 94 5.31 1.75 4.69
CA PHE A 94 6.35 2.78 4.81
C PHE A 94 5.87 4.09 5.42
N ILE A 95 4.56 4.30 5.65
CA ILE A 95 4.01 5.60 6.07
C ILE A 95 4.71 6.13 7.34
N GLY A 96 4.76 5.34 8.40
CA GLY A 96 5.37 5.74 9.67
C GLY A 96 6.85 6.14 9.53
N PRO A 97 7.71 5.24 9.04
CA PRO A 97 9.14 5.53 8.83
C PRO A 97 9.40 6.69 7.87
N ILE A 98 8.60 6.85 6.82
CA ILE A 98 8.71 7.97 5.88
C ILE A 98 8.36 9.29 6.58
N ILE A 99 7.32 9.34 7.39
CA ILE A 99 6.98 10.54 8.17
C ILE A 99 8.13 10.89 9.12
N SER A 100 8.71 9.90 9.81
CA SER A 100 9.86 10.12 10.68
C SER A 100 11.07 10.66 9.90
N ALA A 101 11.40 10.07 8.74
CA ALA A 101 12.47 10.55 7.87
C ALA A 101 12.20 11.98 7.36
N GLY A 102 10.95 12.27 7.00
CA GLY A 102 10.54 13.59 6.54
C GLY A 102 10.62 14.67 7.61
N MET A 103 10.36 14.32 8.86
CA MET A 103 10.54 15.25 10.01
C MET A 103 12.01 15.53 10.30
N LEU A 104 12.93 14.60 9.97
CA LEU A 104 14.37 14.76 10.17
C LEU A 104 15.04 15.57 9.06
N GLY A 105 14.78 15.26 7.79
CA GLY A 105 15.50 15.85 6.65
C GLY A 105 14.62 16.17 5.43
N GLY A 106 13.32 16.23 5.60
CA GLY A 106 12.38 16.59 4.53
C GLY A 106 12.30 15.55 3.39
N LEU A 107 11.80 16.00 2.25
CA LEU A 107 11.64 15.17 1.05
C LEU A 107 12.95 14.60 0.49
N PRO A 108 14.08 15.36 0.48
CA PRO A 108 15.35 14.81 0.01
C PRO A 108 15.77 13.55 0.76
N LEU A 109 15.68 13.58 2.10
CA LEU A 109 16.04 12.45 2.94
C LEU A 109 15.13 11.25 2.72
N ILE A 110 13.83 11.48 2.54
CA ILE A 110 12.88 10.43 2.19
C ILE A 110 13.29 9.72 0.91
N PHE A 111 13.46 10.48 -0.19
CA PHE A 111 13.70 9.87 -1.49
C PHE A 111 15.08 9.20 -1.58
N GLY A 112 16.13 9.85 -1.08
CA GLY A 112 17.47 9.27 -1.06
C GLY A 112 17.53 7.97 -0.24
N SER A 113 17.04 8.01 1.00
CA SER A 113 17.06 6.86 1.90
C SER A 113 16.17 5.71 1.41
N CYS A 114 14.98 5.99 0.84
CA CYS A 114 14.12 4.98 0.23
C CYS A 114 14.80 4.30 -0.96
N MET A 115 15.44 5.07 -1.84
CA MET A 115 16.16 4.52 -3.00
C MET A 115 17.31 3.61 -2.57
N ALA A 116 18.11 4.03 -1.58
CA ALA A 116 19.19 3.20 -1.05
C ALA A 116 18.65 1.93 -0.38
N ALA A 117 17.64 2.06 0.48
CA ALA A 117 17.05 0.97 1.24
C ALA A 117 16.35 -0.07 0.35
N SER A 118 15.77 0.32 -0.80
CA SER A 118 15.10 -0.59 -1.73
C SER A 118 16.03 -1.68 -2.28
N SER A 119 17.35 -1.45 -2.25
CA SER A 119 18.36 -2.46 -2.61
C SER A 119 18.28 -3.71 -1.72
N VAL A 120 17.81 -3.59 -0.49
CA VAL A 120 17.62 -4.72 0.44
C VAL A 120 16.61 -5.72 -0.15
N GLU A 121 15.50 -5.25 -0.66
CA GLU A 121 14.49 -6.09 -1.30
C GLU A 121 15.01 -6.75 -2.58
N MET A 122 15.76 -6.00 -3.39
CA MET A 122 16.41 -6.55 -4.57
C MET A 122 17.41 -7.66 -4.22
N LEU A 123 18.17 -7.51 -3.14
CA LEU A 123 19.08 -8.55 -2.64
C LEU A 123 18.32 -9.77 -2.14
N ILE A 124 17.24 -9.59 -1.36
CA ILE A 124 16.40 -10.68 -0.86
C ILE A 124 15.84 -11.51 -2.01
N SER A 125 15.47 -10.88 -3.11
CA SER A 125 14.98 -11.58 -4.30
C SER A 125 15.95 -12.65 -4.82
N ARG A 126 17.26 -12.44 -4.66
CA ARG A 126 18.33 -13.37 -5.10
C ARG A 126 18.54 -14.54 -4.14
N VAL A 127 18.29 -14.30 -2.86
CA VAL A 127 18.48 -15.31 -1.81
C VAL A 127 17.17 -15.95 -1.34
N LEU A 128 16.06 -15.72 -2.07
CA LEU A 128 14.72 -16.18 -1.71
C LEU A 128 14.64 -17.66 -1.38
N LYS A 129 15.44 -18.52 -2.02
CA LYS A 129 15.50 -19.96 -1.74
C LYS A 129 15.91 -20.27 -0.29
N TYR A 130 16.72 -19.41 0.32
CA TYR A 130 17.26 -19.58 1.67
C TYR A 130 16.38 -18.90 2.72
N THR A 131 15.66 -17.85 2.34
CA THR A 131 14.82 -17.07 3.28
C THR A 131 13.50 -17.74 3.62
N LYS A 132 13.05 -18.75 2.85
CA LYS A 132 11.77 -19.49 3.09
C LYS A 132 11.66 -20.08 4.50
N LYS A 133 12.78 -20.42 5.17
CA LYS A 133 12.78 -20.95 6.55
C LYS A 133 12.56 -19.85 7.59
N ILE A 134 12.93 -18.62 7.27
CA ILE A 134 12.83 -17.45 8.15
C ILE A 134 11.48 -16.77 7.93
N ILE A 135 11.09 -16.66 6.67
CA ILE A 135 9.90 -15.97 6.18
C ILE A 135 8.77 -17.00 6.05
N THR A 136 8.00 -17.15 7.12
CA THR A 136 6.84 -18.06 7.13
C THR A 136 5.54 -17.30 6.88
N PRO A 137 4.48 -17.95 6.39
CA PRO A 137 3.16 -17.30 6.24
C PRO A 137 2.63 -16.74 7.55
N LEU A 138 2.98 -17.33 8.70
CA LEU A 138 2.65 -16.81 10.01
C LEU A 138 3.24 -15.42 10.24
N ILE A 139 4.52 -15.23 9.94
CA ILE A 139 5.21 -13.92 10.08
C ILE A 139 4.57 -12.90 9.13
N SER A 140 4.32 -13.28 7.88
CA SER A 140 3.64 -12.41 6.92
C SER A 140 2.27 -11.97 7.44
N GLY A 141 1.46 -12.90 7.95
CA GLY A 141 0.15 -12.58 8.53
C GLY A 141 0.22 -11.65 9.74
N ILE A 142 1.20 -11.86 10.64
CA ILE A 142 1.46 -10.97 11.79
C ILE A 142 1.76 -9.55 11.32
N VAL A 143 2.68 -9.41 10.35
CA VAL A 143 3.09 -8.11 9.83
C VAL A 143 1.92 -7.38 9.15
N VAL A 144 1.19 -8.06 8.25
CA VAL A 144 0.03 -7.48 7.58
C VAL A 144 -1.05 -7.06 8.59
N THR A 145 -1.26 -7.84 9.64
CA THR A 145 -2.17 -7.47 10.73
C THR A 145 -1.70 -6.20 11.43
N LEU A 146 -0.42 -6.12 11.79
CA LEU A 146 0.16 -4.95 12.45
C LEU A 146 0.09 -3.70 11.56
N ILE A 147 0.33 -3.82 10.24
CA ILE A 147 0.16 -2.71 9.29
C ILE A 147 -1.26 -2.15 9.41
N GLY A 148 -2.26 -3.01 9.28
CA GLY A 148 -3.65 -2.56 9.37
C GLY A 148 -3.98 -1.92 10.73
N MET A 149 -3.55 -2.53 11.83
CA MET A 149 -3.84 -2.04 13.19
C MET A 149 -3.12 -0.72 13.53
N SER A 150 -1.84 -0.58 13.16
CA SER A 150 -1.08 0.66 13.39
C SER A 150 -1.69 1.85 12.64
N LEU A 151 -2.20 1.62 11.42
CA LEU A 151 -2.79 2.67 10.61
C LEU A 151 -4.21 3.07 11.05
N ILE A 152 -4.91 2.28 11.88
CA ILE A 152 -6.22 2.66 12.44
C ILE A 152 -6.12 3.99 13.19
N LYS A 153 -5.03 4.22 13.93
CA LYS A 153 -4.78 5.50 14.64
C LYS A 153 -4.77 6.69 13.66
N VAL A 154 -4.14 6.52 12.50
CA VAL A 154 -4.10 7.55 11.45
C VAL A 154 -5.50 7.80 10.90
N GLY A 155 -6.24 6.73 10.60
CA GLY A 155 -7.61 6.82 10.09
C GLY A 155 -8.57 7.53 11.05
N ILE A 156 -8.55 7.17 12.32
CA ILE A 156 -9.45 7.79 13.32
C ILE A 156 -9.07 9.25 13.61
N THR A 157 -7.77 9.60 13.57
CA THR A 157 -7.33 10.99 13.67
C THR A 157 -7.85 11.81 12.50
N ALA A 158 -7.79 11.29 11.28
CA ALA A 158 -8.38 11.94 10.11
C ALA A 158 -9.91 12.08 10.22
N CYS A 159 -10.62 11.09 10.77
CA CYS A 159 -12.07 11.21 11.05
C CYS A 159 -12.39 12.37 11.97
N GLY A 160 -11.52 12.68 12.93
CA GLY A 160 -11.65 13.82 13.84
C GLY A 160 -11.36 15.18 13.21
N GLY A 161 -10.86 15.23 11.97
CA GLY A 161 -10.49 16.46 11.27
C GLY A 161 -8.97 16.65 11.09
N GLY A 162 -8.17 15.65 11.52
CA GLY A 162 -6.72 15.64 11.33
C GLY A 162 -5.95 16.67 12.16
N ALA A 163 -4.71 16.93 11.75
CA ALA A 163 -3.81 17.84 12.46
C ALA A 163 -4.29 19.31 12.45
N THR A 164 -4.97 19.74 11.40
CA THR A 164 -5.52 21.09 11.28
C THR A 164 -6.57 21.34 12.36
N ALA A 165 -7.51 20.40 12.49
CA ALA A 165 -8.57 20.49 13.51
C ALA A 165 -8.02 20.36 14.94
N GLN A 166 -6.91 19.65 15.13
CA GLN A 166 -6.21 19.63 16.43
C GLN A 166 -5.60 20.99 16.76
N ALA A 167 -5.07 21.70 15.78
CA ALA A 167 -4.44 23.00 15.98
C ALA A 167 -5.46 24.13 16.24
N ASP A 168 -6.63 24.09 15.58
CA ASP A 168 -7.68 25.11 15.73
C ASP A 168 -8.73 24.77 16.80
N GLY A 169 -8.57 23.60 17.48
CA GLY A 169 -9.46 23.17 18.58
C GLY A 169 -10.80 22.58 18.10
N SER A 170 -11.01 22.36 16.80
CA SER A 170 -12.23 21.78 16.24
C SER A 170 -12.18 20.24 16.13
N PHE A 171 -11.09 19.62 16.61
CA PHE A 171 -10.91 18.17 16.55
C PHE A 171 -12.04 17.42 17.26
N GLY A 172 -12.55 16.41 16.59
CA GLY A 172 -13.66 15.60 17.12
C GLY A 172 -15.02 16.29 17.09
N SER A 173 -15.14 17.45 16.40
CA SER A 173 -16.41 18.14 16.27
C SER A 173 -17.45 17.23 15.60
N PHE A 174 -18.74 17.43 15.96
CA PHE A 174 -19.84 16.68 15.35
C PHE A 174 -19.84 16.81 13.82
N ARG A 175 -19.38 17.94 13.30
CA ARG A 175 -19.25 18.20 11.87
C ARG A 175 -18.22 17.28 11.20
N HIS A 176 -17.05 17.10 11.81
CA HIS A 176 -15.99 16.23 11.28
C HIS A 176 -16.35 14.75 11.44
N VAL A 177 -16.70 14.34 12.66
CA VAL A 177 -17.03 12.95 12.96
C VAL A 177 -18.30 12.51 12.22
N GLY A 178 -19.30 13.40 12.11
CA GLY A 178 -20.53 13.13 11.35
C GLY A 178 -20.27 12.91 9.87
N LEU A 179 -19.42 13.74 9.24
CA LEU A 179 -19.03 13.58 7.84
C LEU A 179 -18.24 12.27 7.61
N ALA A 180 -17.28 11.96 8.48
CA ALA A 180 -16.50 10.72 8.40
C ALA A 180 -17.39 9.48 8.57
N ALA A 181 -18.31 9.51 9.55
CA ALA A 181 -19.27 8.43 9.77
C ALA A 181 -20.20 8.25 8.57
N ALA A 182 -20.70 9.34 7.99
CA ALA A 182 -21.53 9.28 6.78
C ALA A 182 -20.80 8.61 5.62
N VAL A 183 -19.53 8.99 5.35
CA VAL A 183 -18.71 8.36 4.32
C VAL A 183 -18.50 6.89 4.59
N LEU A 184 -18.13 6.51 5.82
CA LEU A 184 -17.94 5.12 6.23
C LEU A 184 -19.22 4.29 6.02
N LEU A 185 -20.37 4.79 6.47
CA LEU A 185 -21.66 4.11 6.34
C LEU A 185 -22.08 3.96 4.87
N LEU A 186 -21.84 4.98 4.03
CA LEU A 186 -22.10 4.91 2.60
C LEU A 186 -21.25 3.83 1.94
N ILE A 187 -19.94 3.77 2.25
CA ILE A 187 -19.05 2.74 1.72
C ILE A 187 -19.55 1.34 2.11
N ILE A 188 -19.93 1.14 3.39
CA ILE A 188 -20.48 -0.13 3.87
C ILE A 188 -21.78 -0.48 3.14
N ALA A 189 -22.68 0.49 2.96
CA ALA A 189 -23.96 0.28 2.28
C ALA A 189 -23.77 -0.15 0.83
N PHE A 190 -22.88 0.53 0.08
CA PHE A 190 -22.58 0.15 -1.30
C PHE A 190 -21.81 -1.17 -1.38
N ASN A 191 -20.93 -1.46 -0.42
CA ASN A 191 -20.19 -2.72 -0.36
C ASN A 191 -21.10 -3.93 -0.12
N ARG A 192 -22.26 -3.74 0.57
CA ARG A 192 -23.29 -4.78 0.75
C ARG A 192 -24.14 -5.03 -0.50
N SER A 193 -24.03 -4.21 -1.53
CA SER A 193 -24.86 -4.33 -2.72
C SER A 193 -24.62 -5.67 -3.43
N SER A 194 -25.71 -6.27 -3.91
CA SER A 194 -25.65 -7.42 -4.82
C SER A 194 -25.12 -7.05 -6.19
N ASN A 195 -25.19 -5.76 -6.55
CA ASN A 195 -24.61 -5.26 -7.78
C ASN A 195 -23.08 -5.21 -7.64
N ARG A 196 -22.40 -6.02 -8.44
CA ARG A 196 -20.94 -6.16 -8.45
C ARG A 196 -20.22 -4.82 -8.67
N TYR A 197 -20.70 -3.99 -9.57
CA TYR A 197 -20.08 -2.70 -9.89
C TYR A 197 -20.17 -1.72 -8.73
N LEU A 198 -21.33 -1.63 -8.06
CA LEU A 198 -21.52 -0.78 -6.89
C LEU A 198 -20.61 -1.23 -5.73
N ARG A 199 -20.52 -2.55 -5.50
CA ARG A 199 -19.67 -3.10 -4.46
C ARG A 199 -18.19 -2.79 -4.69
N MET A 200 -17.71 -2.92 -5.93
CA MET A 200 -16.31 -2.66 -6.28
C MET A 200 -15.94 -1.19 -6.21
N SER A 201 -16.85 -0.31 -6.60
CA SER A 201 -16.64 1.14 -6.60
C SER A 201 -17.04 1.79 -5.27
N SER A 202 -17.40 1.02 -4.24
CA SER A 202 -17.99 1.53 -2.99
C SER A 202 -17.14 2.61 -2.32
N ILE A 203 -15.81 2.42 -2.26
CA ILE A 203 -14.88 3.39 -1.66
C ILE A 203 -14.85 4.68 -2.48
N VAL A 204 -14.71 4.56 -3.82
CA VAL A 204 -14.69 5.73 -4.72
C VAL A 204 -16.00 6.50 -4.64
N ILE A 205 -17.14 5.79 -4.68
CA ILE A 205 -18.48 6.40 -4.57
C ILE A 205 -18.62 7.12 -3.22
N GLY A 206 -18.22 6.47 -2.12
CA GLY A 206 -18.26 7.07 -0.79
C GLY A 206 -17.41 8.33 -0.68
N LEU A 207 -16.20 8.31 -1.26
CA LEU A 207 -15.32 9.48 -1.32
C LEU A 207 -15.93 10.62 -2.15
N VAL A 208 -16.46 10.33 -3.34
CA VAL A 208 -17.08 11.35 -4.21
C VAL A 208 -18.29 11.98 -3.51
N ILE A 209 -19.18 11.18 -2.93
CA ILE A 209 -20.34 11.71 -2.21
C ILE A 209 -19.88 12.51 -0.97
N GLY A 210 -18.90 12.01 -0.21
CA GLY A 210 -18.32 12.71 0.93
C GLY A 210 -17.66 14.03 0.53
N TYR A 211 -16.97 14.07 -0.60
CA TYR A 211 -16.36 15.27 -1.14
C TYR A 211 -17.41 16.32 -1.53
N ILE A 212 -18.48 15.90 -2.20
CA ILE A 212 -19.63 16.74 -2.55
C ILE A 212 -20.31 17.28 -1.27
N ALA A 213 -20.54 16.41 -0.28
CA ALA A 213 -21.11 16.82 1.01
C ALA A 213 -20.24 17.86 1.72
N ALA A 214 -18.92 17.65 1.74
CA ALA A 214 -17.96 18.59 2.32
C ALA A 214 -17.97 19.95 1.62
N TRP A 215 -18.16 19.96 0.30
CA TRP A 215 -18.32 21.20 -0.47
C TRP A 215 -19.58 21.96 -0.05
N PHE A 216 -20.73 21.29 0.02
CA PHE A 216 -21.97 21.92 0.50
C PHE A 216 -21.88 22.42 1.95
N MET A 217 -21.04 21.77 2.77
CA MET A 217 -20.75 22.21 4.13
C MET A 217 -19.77 23.39 4.18
N GLY A 218 -19.23 23.87 3.04
CA GLY A 218 -18.26 24.95 2.99
C GLY A 218 -16.90 24.62 3.63
N ILE A 219 -16.51 23.34 3.60
CA ILE A 219 -15.20 22.89 4.12
C ILE A 219 -14.12 23.01 3.05
N ILE A 220 -14.52 22.99 1.75
CA ILE A 220 -13.59 22.98 0.62
C ILE A 220 -13.60 24.36 -0.05
N ASP A 221 -12.40 24.93 -0.21
CA ASP A 221 -12.19 26.13 -1.01
C ASP A 221 -11.52 25.78 -2.34
N PHE A 222 -12.26 25.95 -3.44
CA PHE A 222 -11.75 25.69 -4.79
C PHE A 222 -11.06 26.91 -5.42
N SER A 223 -10.95 28.03 -4.73
CA SER A 223 -10.31 29.25 -5.27
C SER A 223 -8.84 29.01 -5.65
N SER A 224 -8.18 28.08 -4.97
CA SER A 224 -6.80 27.67 -5.24
C SER A 224 -6.60 26.86 -6.53
N ILE A 225 -7.68 26.32 -7.12
CA ILE A 225 -7.58 25.46 -8.33
C ILE A 225 -7.38 26.27 -9.62
N GLN A 226 -7.74 27.56 -9.64
CA GLN A 226 -7.76 28.37 -10.86
C GLN A 226 -6.41 28.57 -11.55
N SER A 227 -5.29 28.19 -10.91
CA SER A 227 -3.93 28.44 -11.41
C SER A 227 -3.24 27.24 -12.07
N TYR A 228 -3.85 26.05 -12.06
CA TYR A 228 -3.15 24.83 -12.46
C TYR A 228 -3.72 24.22 -13.74
N GLY A 229 -3.35 24.80 -14.88
CA GLY A 229 -3.54 24.20 -16.20
C GLY A 229 -2.23 23.62 -16.72
N GLY A 230 -2.27 22.45 -17.39
CA GLY A 230 -1.11 21.87 -18.05
C GLY A 230 -0.91 20.37 -17.71
N PHE A 231 0.29 19.88 -17.99
CA PHE A 231 0.71 18.52 -17.71
C PHE A 231 1.78 18.53 -16.60
N ASN A 232 1.65 17.63 -15.62
CA ASN A 232 2.74 17.33 -14.68
C ASN A 232 3.74 16.41 -15.38
N LEU A 233 4.79 17.00 -15.94
CA LEU A 233 5.89 16.19 -16.43
C LEU A 233 6.67 15.66 -15.24
N PRO A 234 6.96 14.36 -15.19
CA PRO A 234 7.81 13.81 -14.15
C PRO A 234 9.18 14.43 -14.24
N MET A 235 9.62 15.10 -13.18
CA MET A 235 10.95 15.66 -13.05
C MET A 235 11.75 14.76 -12.09
N PRO A 236 12.59 13.86 -12.58
CA PRO A 236 13.41 13.03 -11.71
C PRO A 236 14.24 13.89 -10.74
N PHE A 237 14.28 13.47 -9.48
CA PHE A 237 15.06 14.12 -8.43
C PHE A 237 14.70 15.60 -8.17
N ARG A 238 13.45 16.02 -8.41
CA ARG A 238 12.98 17.41 -8.25
C ARG A 238 13.33 18.01 -6.88
N TYR A 239 13.21 17.20 -5.83
CA TYR A 239 13.45 17.64 -4.45
C TYR A 239 14.87 17.32 -3.95
N GLY A 240 15.73 16.78 -4.82
CA GLY A 240 17.07 16.34 -4.42
C GLY A 240 17.06 14.98 -3.70
N LEU A 241 18.25 14.55 -3.29
CA LEU A 241 18.47 13.31 -2.54
C LEU A 241 19.37 13.60 -1.35
N ASP A 242 19.01 13.09 -0.18
CA ASP A 242 19.83 13.06 1.00
C ASP A 242 19.82 11.66 1.62
N PHE A 243 20.83 11.31 2.40
CA PHE A 243 21.04 9.96 2.90
C PHE A 243 21.44 9.99 4.37
N ASP A 244 20.67 9.27 5.20
CA ASP A 244 21.02 9.00 6.58
C ASP A 244 21.05 7.50 6.82
N LEU A 245 22.15 7.02 7.42
CA LEU A 245 22.37 5.59 7.60
C LEU A 245 21.32 4.96 8.52
N SER A 246 20.88 5.65 9.56
CA SER A 246 19.88 5.13 10.49
C SER A 246 18.51 4.99 9.82
N THR A 247 18.16 5.97 9.00
CA THR A 247 16.95 5.96 8.17
C THR A 247 16.99 4.86 7.11
N ILE A 248 18.13 4.68 6.44
CA ILE A 248 18.31 3.59 5.46
C ILE A 248 18.16 2.22 6.12
N ILE A 249 18.73 2.01 7.31
CA ILE A 249 18.58 0.75 8.06
C ILE A 249 17.11 0.52 8.44
N ALA A 250 16.43 1.53 8.99
CA ALA A 250 15.03 1.43 9.38
C ALA A 250 14.12 1.09 8.17
N LEU A 251 14.29 1.79 7.06
CA LEU A 251 13.57 1.52 5.82
C LEU A 251 13.94 0.16 5.21
N GLY A 252 15.22 -0.23 5.28
CA GLY A 252 15.70 -1.53 4.81
C GLY A 252 15.03 -2.71 5.54
N LEU A 253 14.77 -2.58 6.83
CA LEU A 253 14.02 -3.57 7.60
C LEU A 253 12.56 -3.67 7.11
N ILE A 254 11.95 -2.54 6.73
CA ILE A 254 10.60 -2.57 6.12
C ILE A 254 10.64 -3.22 4.73
N PHE A 255 11.64 -2.91 3.90
CA PHE A 255 11.83 -3.58 2.61
C PHE A 255 12.02 -5.09 2.74
N MET A 256 12.63 -5.56 3.83
CA MET A 256 12.69 -6.99 4.13
C MET A 256 11.30 -7.57 4.42
N ILE A 257 10.44 -6.80 5.11
CA ILE A 257 9.07 -7.20 5.45
C ILE A 257 8.19 -7.17 4.20
N THR A 258 8.29 -6.12 3.36
CA THR A 258 7.51 -6.03 2.12
C THR A 258 7.90 -7.09 1.10
N ALA A 259 9.16 -7.54 1.08
CA ALA A 259 9.55 -8.71 0.29
C ALA A 259 8.78 -9.97 0.67
N ILE A 260 8.46 -10.15 1.96
CA ILE A 260 7.64 -11.26 2.46
C ILE A 260 6.19 -11.10 2.03
N GLU A 261 5.65 -9.90 2.20
CA GLU A 261 4.30 -9.54 1.76
C GLU A 261 4.15 -9.79 0.25
N ALA A 262 5.08 -9.27 -0.55
CA ALA A 262 5.09 -9.47 -2.00
C ALA A 262 5.17 -10.95 -2.39
N TYR A 263 5.96 -11.77 -1.67
CA TYR A 263 5.99 -13.22 -1.91
C TYR A 263 4.62 -13.86 -1.68
N GLY A 264 3.94 -13.49 -0.59
CA GLY A 264 2.60 -13.98 -0.26
C GLY A 264 1.58 -13.61 -1.34
N ASP A 265 1.58 -12.33 -1.76
CA ASP A 265 0.66 -11.82 -2.77
C ASP A 265 0.90 -12.42 -4.16
N ILE A 266 2.17 -12.61 -4.55
CA ILE A 266 2.52 -13.28 -5.81
C ILE A 266 2.09 -14.76 -5.78
N THR A 267 2.21 -15.42 -4.63
CA THR A 267 1.74 -16.80 -4.45
C THR A 267 0.22 -16.87 -4.63
N ALA A 268 -0.53 -15.99 -3.95
CA ALA A 268 -1.97 -15.90 -4.07
C ALA A 268 -2.42 -15.58 -5.49
N ASN A 269 -1.76 -14.62 -6.14
CA ASN A 269 -2.03 -14.24 -7.53
C ASN A 269 -1.78 -15.41 -8.49
N SER A 270 -0.65 -16.13 -8.33
CA SER A 270 -0.33 -17.31 -9.13
C SER A 270 -1.43 -18.38 -9.01
N LEU A 271 -1.84 -18.68 -7.75
CA LEU A 271 -2.88 -19.68 -7.48
C LEU A 271 -4.21 -19.31 -8.16
N ILE A 272 -4.65 -18.05 -7.98
CA ILE A 272 -5.91 -17.55 -8.54
C ILE A 272 -5.87 -17.55 -10.07
N SER A 273 -4.70 -17.22 -10.64
CA SER A 273 -4.49 -17.20 -12.09
C SER A 273 -4.32 -18.59 -12.72
N GLY A 274 -4.40 -19.67 -11.93
CA GLY A 274 -4.21 -21.05 -12.41
C GLY A 274 -2.75 -21.37 -12.75
N GLU A 275 -1.81 -20.63 -12.19
CA GLU A 275 -0.37 -20.77 -12.44
C GLU A 275 0.31 -21.53 -11.30
N PRO A 276 1.45 -22.20 -11.57
CA PRO A 276 2.17 -22.96 -10.54
C PRO A 276 2.57 -22.09 -9.34
N VAL A 277 2.41 -22.64 -8.13
CA VAL A 277 2.83 -22.03 -6.85
C VAL A 277 4.03 -22.74 -6.22
N GLU A 278 4.56 -23.74 -6.93
CA GLU A 278 5.74 -24.52 -6.53
C GLU A 278 6.67 -24.78 -7.73
N GLY A 279 7.86 -25.25 -7.45
CA GLY A 279 8.87 -25.59 -8.45
C GLY A 279 9.63 -24.37 -9.00
N ASP A 280 10.55 -24.65 -9.96
CA ASP A 280 11.48 -23.64 -10.48
C ASP A 280 10.78 -22.48 -11.21
N THR A 281 9.68 -22.74 -11.88
CA THR A 281 8.90 -21.71 -12.59
C THR A 281 8.33 -20.68 -11.60
N PHE A 282 7.76 -21.16 -10.50
CA PHE A 282 7.25 -20.29 -9.45
C PHE A 282 8.37 -19.53 -8.76
N VAL A 283 9.47 -20.19 -8.39
CA VAL A 283 10.62 -19.53 -7.75
C VAL A 283 11.18 -18.41 -8.62
N LYS A 284 11.33 -18.62 -9.92
CA LYS A 284 11.76 -17.60 -10.88
C LYS A 284 10.76 -16.44 -10.98
N ARG A 285 9.46 -16.73 -10.92
CA ARG A 285 8.39 -15.72 -10.93
C ARG A 285 8.41 -14.88 -9.66
N ALA A 286 8.43 -15.52 -8.50
CA ALA A 286 8.45 -14.84 -7.22
C ALA A 286 9.72 -14.00 -7.04
N SER A 287 10.90 -14.58 -7.37
CA SER A 287 12.17 -13.82 -7.36
C SER A 287 12.14 -12.62 -8.31
N GLY A 288 11.62 -12.79 -9.53
CA GLY A 288 11.48 -11.70 -10.48
C GLY A 288 10.49 -10.61 -10.03
N GLY A 289 9.42 -11.00 -9.36
CA GLY A 289 8.41 -10.09 -8.82
C GLY A 289 8.95 -9.26 -7.66
N ILE A 290 9.64 -9.88 -6.70
CA ILE A 290 10.27 -9.19 -5.57
C ILE A 290 11.43 -8.29 -6.06
N LEU A 291 12.20 -8.75 -7.04
CA LEU A 291 13.23 -7.92 -7.67
C LEU A 291 12.62 -6.65 -8.28
N ALA A 292 11.47 -6.81 -8.96
CA ALA A 292 10.77 -5.69 -9.55
C ALA A 292 10.14 -4.78 -8.49
N ASP A 293 9.71 -5.32 -7.35
CA ASP A 293 9.15 -4.54 -6.24
C ASP A 293 10.20 -3.56 -5.69
N GLY A 294 11.39 -4.05 -5.36
CA GLY A 294 12.50 -3.21 -4.93
C GLY A 294 12.97 -2.23 -6.02
N PHE A 295 13.09 -2.68 -7.28
CA PHE A 295 13.47 -1.81 -8.40
C PHE A 295 12.44 -0.70 -8.65
N ASN A 296 11.16 -1.03 -8.60
CA ASN A 296 10.07 -0.07 -8.77
C ASN A 296 10.01 0.94 -7.61
N SER A 297 10.35 0.53 -6.39
CA SER A 297 10.49 1.43 -5.24
C SER A 297 11.68 2.39 -5.40
N MET A 298 12.79 1.92 -5.96
CA MET A 298 13.92 2.79 -6.33
C MET A 298 13.51 3.79 -7.42
N LEU A 299 12.81 3.32 -8.45
CA LEU A 299 12.29 4.17 -9.53
C LEU A 299 11.27 5.19 -9.01
N ALA A 300 10.40 4.79 -8.08
CA ALA A 300 9.44 5.67 -7.45
C ALA A 300 10.15 6.81 -6.71
N GLY A 301 11.21 6.53 -5.93
CA GLY A 301 12.02 7.56 -5.29
C GLY A 301 12.64 8.53 -6.28
N ALA A 302 13.18 8.04 -7.40
CA ALA A 302 13.71 8.88 -8.47
C ALA A 302 12.65 9.78 -9.10
N LEU A 303 11.41 9.31 -9.18
CA LEU A 303 10.25 10.06 -9.71
C LEU A 303 9.54 10.89 -8.63
N ASN A 304 10.14 11.09 -7.47
CA ASN A 304 9.56 11.82 -6.33
C ASN A 304 8.24 11.22 -5.85
N SER A 305 8.19 9.92 -5.80
CA SER A 305 7.11 9.13 -5.21
C SER A 305 7.66 8.27 -4.07
N PHE A 306 6.76 7.60 -3.38
CA PHE A 306 7.08 6.75 -2.23
C PHE A 306 7.23 5.29 -2.66
N PRO A 307 7.85 4.42 -1.82
CA PRO A 307 8.02 3.01 -2.15
C PRO A 307 6.72 2.33 -2.55
N ASN A 308 6.81 1.51 -3.58
CA ASN A 308 5.70 0.73 -4.10
C ASN A 308 5.69 -0.69 -3.51
N SER A 309 4.54 -1.32 -3.49
CA SER A 309 4.38 -2.74 -3.18
C SER A 309 3.28 -3.36 -4.03
N VAL A 310 3.28 -4.69 -4.12
CA VAL A 310 2.22 -5.46 -4.78
C VAL A 310 0.93 -5.32 -3.99
N PHE A 311 -0.19 -5.07 -4.69
CA PHE A 311 -1.48 -4.88 -4.04
C PHE A 311 -2.29 -6.18 -3.97
N ALA A 312 -2.49 -6.69 -2.75
CA ALA A 312 -3.36 -7.84 -2.45
C ALA A 312 -4.81 -7.63 -2.92
N GLN A 313 -5.31 -6.40 -2.93
CA GLN A 313 -6.64 -6.05 -3.42
C GLN A 313 -6.87 -6.48 -4.87
N ASN A 314 -5.80 -6.47 -5.67
CA ASN A 314 -5.84 -6.94 -7.05
C ASN A 314 -6.21 -8.43 -7.15
N ASN A 315 -5.74 -9.25 -6.21
CA ASN A 315 -6.06 -10.68 -6.17
C ASN A 315 -7.56 -10.92 -5.97
N GLY A 316 -8.18 -10.12 -5.09
CA GLY A 316 -9.63 -10.12 -4.92
C GLY A 316 -10.39 -9.70 -6.19
N MET A 317 -9.82 -8.76 -6.95
CA MET A 317 -10.40 -8.31 -8.21
C MET A 317 -10.34 -9.39 -9.29
N ILE A 318 -9.23 -10.12 -9.42
CA ILE A 318 -9.10 -11.25 -10.34
C ILE A 318 -10.15 -12.31 -10.03
N GLN A 319 -10.30 -12.70 -8.76
CA GLN A 319 -11.33 -13.65 -8.33
C GLN A 319 -12.75 -13.18 -8.67
N LEU A 320 -13.00 -11.89 -8.47
CA LEU A 320 -14.32 -11.31 -8.68
C LEU A 320 -14.66 -11.15 -10.14
N THR A 321 -13.69 -10.73 -10.98
CA THR A 321 -13.89 -10.48 -12.41
C THR A 321 -13.75 -11.74 -13.25
N GLY A 322 -13.03 -12.75 -12.77
CA GLY A 322 -12.61 -13.90 -13.57
C GLY A 322 -11.57 -13.53 -14.63
N VAL A 323 -10.92 -12.35 -14.51
CA VAL A 323 -9.95 -11.85 -15.49
C VAL A 323 -8.56 -11.85 -14.86
N ALA A 324 -7.70 -12.79 -15.28
CA ALA A 324 -6.32 -12.90 -14.85
C ALA A 324 -5.32 -12.42 -15.92
N SER A 325 -5.81 -11.87 -17.03
CA SER A 325 -4.98 -11.52 -18.19
C SER A 325 -4.01 -10.37 -17.85
N ARG A 326 -2.70 -10.61 -18.03
CA ARG A 326 -1.67 -9.58 -17.90
C ARG A 326 -1.80 -8.44 -18.89
N TYR A 327 -2.49 -8.64 -20.01
CA TYR A 327 -2.76 -7.56 -20.99
C TYR A 327 -3.70 -6.51 -20.43
N VAL A 328 -4.63 -6.89 -19.55
CA VAL A 328 -5.45 -5.92 -18.79
C VAL A 328 -4.58 -5.06 -17.88
N GLY A 329 -3.50 -5.60 -17.32
CA GLY A 329 -2.51 -4.85 -16.55
C GLY A 329 -1.86 -3.71 -17.35
N TYR A 330 -1.68 -3.86 -18.67
CA TYR A 330 -1.14 -2.79 -19.52
C TYR A 330 -2.12 -1.61 -19.67
N TYR A 331 -3.42 -1.89 -19.74
CA TYR A 331 -4.45 -0.84 -19.74
C TYR A 331 -4.50 -0.11 -18.40
N ILE A 332 -4.41 -0.86 -17.28
CA ILE A 332 -4.36 -0.26 -15.93
C ILE A 332 -3.13 0.63 -15.80
N ALA A 333 -1.96 0.16 -16.25
CA ALA A 333 -0.73 0.93 -16.24
C ALA A 333 -0.85 2.22 -17.05
N ALA A 334 -1.44 2.14 -18.25
CA ALA A 334 -1.68 3.31 -19.09
C ALA A 334 -2.64 4.31 -18.41
N PHE A 335 -3.71 3.85 -17.78
CA PHE A 335 -4.63 4.72 -17.03
C PHE A 335 -3.92 5.43 -15.86
N LEU A 336 -3.13 4.69 -15.08
CA LEU A 336 -2.40 5.26 -13.95
C LEU A 336 -1.38 6.31 -14.41
N VAL A 337 -0.62 6.03 -15.49
CA VAL A 337 0.32 6.99 -16.10
C VAL A 337 -0.42 8.24 -16.57
N LEU A 338 -1.52 8.07 -17.30
CA LEU A 338 -2.31 9.20 -17.79
C LEU A 338 -2.85 10.04 -16.63
N LEU A 339 -3.45 9.41 -15.61
CA LEU A 339 -3.95 10.13 -14.43
C LEU A 339 -2.84 10.88 -13.69
N GLY A 340 -1.64 10.30 -13.59
CA GLY A 340 -0.49 10.94 -12.97
C GLY A 340 0.07 12.13 -13.76
N LEU A 341 -0.18 12.21 -15.08
CA LEU A 341 0.25 13.34 -15.91
C LEU A 341 -0.66 14.57 -15.79
N PHE A 342 -1.89 14.42 -15.26
CA PHE A 342 -2.82 15.52 -15.10
C PHE A 342 -2.77 16.13 -13.69
N PRO A 343 -2.23 17.36 -13.50
CA PRO A 343 -2.10 18.01 -12.19
C PRO A 343 -3.45 18.14 -11.47
N ALA A 344 -4.51 18.38 -12.22
CA ALA A 344 -5.87 18.51 -11.69
C ALA A 344 -6.30 17.29 -10.85
N VAL A 345 -5.88 16.08 -11.24
CA VAL A 345 -6.18 14.87 -10.46
C VAL A 345 -5.51 14.94 -9.09
N GLY A 346 -4.20 15.20 -9.04
CA GLY A 346 -3.46 15.32 -7.77
C GLY A 346 -4.02 16.45 -6.88
N LEU A 347 -4.33 17.60 -7.49
CA LEU A 347 -4.84 18.76 -6.76
C LEU A 347 -6.25 18.53 -6.17
N VAL A 348 -7.17 17.94 -6.93
CA VAL A 348 -8.51 17.60 -6.42
C VAL A 348 -8.40 16.70 -5.18
N PHE A 349 -7.48 15.73 -5.18
CA PHE A 349 -7.28 14.87 -4.02
C PHE A 349 -6.50 15.52 -2.86
N SER A 350 -5.60 16.47 -3.14
CA SER A 350 -4.91 17.23 -2.09
C SER A 350 -5.87 18.09 -1.28
N LEU A 351 -6.92 18.60 -1.91
CA LEU A 351 -7.98 19.39 -1.28
C LEU A 351 -9.05 18.53 -0.58
N MET A 352 -8.94 17.21 -0.63
CA MET A 352 -9.93 16.33 0.01
C MET A 352 -9.88 16.51 1.53
N PRO A 353 -11.03 16.82 2.18
CA PRO A 353 -11.07 17.02 3.62
C PRO A 353 -10.65 15.77 4.40
N GLU A 354 -9.93 15.97 5.50
CA GLU A 354 -9.49 14.90 6.40
C GLU A 354 -10.62 13.95 6.80
N PRO A 355 -11.82 14.42 7.23
CA PRO A 355 -12.89 13.50 7.62
C PRO A 355 -13.39 12.60 6.49
N VAL A 356 -13.38 13.10 5.25
CA VAL A 356 -13.79 12.30 4.08
C VAL A 356 -12.77 11.18 3.84
N LEU A 357 -11.48 11.54 3.85
CA LEU A 357 -10.39 10.56 3.72
C LEU A 357 -10.40 9.57 4.90
N GLY A 358 -10.60 10.08 6.12
CA GLY A 358 -10.64 9.29 7.35
C GLY A 358 -11.71 8.21 7.33
N GLY A 359 -12.94 8.53 6.92
CA GLY A 359 -14.02 7.57 6.82
C GLY A 359 -13.73 6.41 5.86
N ALA A 360 -13.08 6.70 4.73
CA ALA A 360 -12.67 5.68 3.75
C ALA A 360 -11.47 4.87 4.24
N THR A 361 -10.42 5.53 4.74
CA THR A 361 -9.16 4.88 5.14
C THR A 361 -9.33 4.01 6.38
N LEU A 362 -10.19 4.40 7.30
CA LEU A 362 -10.49 3.59 8.49
C LEU A 362 -10.99 2.19 8.10
N LEU A 363 -11.91 2.10 7.13
CA LEU A 363 -12.37 0.82 6.62
C LEU A 363 -11.26 0.06 5.88
N MET A 364 -10.45 0.77 5.08
CA MET A 364 -9.33 0.16 4.35
C MET A 364 -8.32 -0.47 5.32
N PHE A 365 -7.92 0.23 6.38
CA PHE A 365 -6.97 -0.29 7.37
C PHE A 365 -7.55 -1.48 8.14
N GLY A 366 -8.83 -1.43 8.48
CA GLY A 366 -9.55 -2.58 9.05
C GLY A 366 -9.55 -3.80 8.11
N THR A 367 -9.72 -3.60 6.81
CA THR A 367 -9.68 -4.71 5.84
C THR A 367 -8.28 -5.27 5.65
N VAL A 368 -7.22 -4.45 5.74
CA VAL A 368 -5.83 -4.91 5.75
C VAL A 368 -5.55 -5.77 6.98
N ALA A 369 -5.94 -5.30 8.18
CA ALA A 369 -5.81 -6.09 9.40
C ALA A 369 -6.54 -7.44 9.30
N ALA A 370 -7.78 -7.44 8.78
CA ALA A 370 -8.56 -8.65 8.56
C ALA A 370 -7.91 -9.61 7.55
N ALA A 371 -7.24 -9.09 6.52
CA ALA A 371 -6.48 -9.90 5.56
C ALA A 371 -5.29 -10.59 6.25
N GLY A 372 -4.53 -9.88 7.10
CA GLY A 372 -3.46 -10.46 7.90
C GLY A 372 -3.95 -11.58 8.83
N ILE A 373 -5.07 -11.34 9.54
CA ILE A 373 -5.70 -12.35 10.39
C ILE A 373 -6.10 -13.59 9.56
N ARG A 374 -6.61 -13.41 8.36
CA ARG A 374 -6.95 -14.53 7.46
C ARG A 374 -5.73 -15.35 7.05
N ILE A 375 -4.58 -14.70 6.79
CA ILE A 375 -3.32 -15.40 6.50
C ILE A 375 -2.90 -16.25 7.70
N ILE A 376 -2.99 -15.71 8.91
CA ILE A 376 -2.68 -16.42 10.15
C ILE A 376 -3.62 -17.61 10.34
N ALA A 377 -4.93 -17.41 10.18
CA ALA A 377 -5.95 -18.44 10.35
C ALA A 377 -5.86 -19.59 9.34
N ALA A 378 -5.19 -19.37 8.21
CA ALA A 378 -4.92 -20.42 7.22
C ALA A 378 -3.75 -21.34 7.61
N GLN A 379 -3.04 -21.04 8.71
CA GLN A 379 -1.94 -21.85 9.25
C GLN A 379 -2.40 -22.66 10.45
N GLU A 380 -1.68 -23.73 10.77
CA GLU A 380 -1.85 -24.46 12.04
C GLU A 380 -1.30 -23.62 13.20
N ILE A 381 -2.20 -23.19 14.08
CA ILE A 381 -1.85 -22.34 15.24
C ILE A 381 -1.48 -23.24 16.42
N ASN A 382 -0.27 -23.75 16.40
CA ASN A 382 0.30 -24.51 17.51
C ASN A 382 0.81 -23.57 18.64
N ARG A 383 1.33 -24.16 19.73
CA ARG A 383 1.83 -23.42 20.89
C ARG A 383 2.95 -22.43 20.53
N LYS A 384 3.84 -22.80 19.59
CA LYS A 384 4.91 -21.92 19.09
C LYS A 384 4.31 -20.72 18.37
N ALA A 385 3.41 -20.94 17.43
CA ALA A 385 2.74 -19.88 16.69
C ALA A 385 2.01 -18.89 17.60
N THR A 386 1.31 -19.41 18.63
CA THR A 386 0.63 -18.59 19.63
C THR A 386 1.59 -17.67 20.38
N LEU A 387 2.76 -18.18 20.83
CA LEU A 387 3.77 -17.36 21.52
C LEU A 387 4.39 -16.32 20.59
N VAL A 388 4.72 -16.69 19.35
CA VAL A 388 5.25 -15.75 18.35
C VAL A 388 4.26 -14.61 18.11
N MET A 389 2.99 -14.93 17.91
CA MET A 389 1.92 -13.90 17.74
C MET A 389 1.80 -13.00 18.97
N ALA A 390 1.73 -13.60 20.16
CA ALA A 390 1.53 -12.86 21.40
C ALA A 390 2.64 -11.84 21.63
N VAL A 391 3.91 -12.24 21.51
CA VAL A 391 5.04 -11.33 21.72
C VAL A 391 5.10 -10.27 20.63
N SER A 392 4.85 -10.64 19.36
CA SER A 392 4.95 -9.73 18.23
C SER A 392 3.86 -8.65 18.27
N PHE A 393 2.61 -9.03 18.53
CA PHE A 393 1.52 -8.07 18.68
C PHE A 393 1.69 -7.17 19.90
N SER A 394 2.10 -7.76 21.04
CA SER A 394 2.31 -6.98 22.27
C SER A 394 3.40 -5.93 22.09
N LEU A 395 4.57 -6.29 21.56
CA LEU A 395 5.66 -5.33 21.38
C LEU A 395 5.38 -4.37 20.21
N GLY A 396 4.82 -4.84 19.11
CA GLY A 396 4.49 -3.97 17.98
C GLY A 396 3.45 -2.91 18.34
N LEU A 397 2.36 -3.30 18.99
CA LEU A 397 1.32 -2.35 19.38
C LEU A 397 1.71 -1.44 20.54
N SER A 398 2.53 -1.92 21.49
CA SER A 398 2.96 -1.08 22.62
C SER A 398 3.70 0.16 22.18
N VAL A 399 4.53 0.09 21.15
CA VAL A 399 5.26 1.26 20.61
C VAL A 399 4.34 2.27 19.96
N GLU A 400 3.24 1.81 19.33
CA GLU A 400 2.22 2.69 18.77
C GLU A 400 1.35 3.36 19.83
N LEU A 401 1.09 2.66 20.94
CA LEU A 401 0.24 3.15 22.02
C LEU A 401 1.01 4.04 22.99
N VAL A 402 2.28 3.71 23.29
CA VAL A 402 3.13 4.42 24.25
C VAL A 402 4.51 4.64 23.64
N PRO A 403 4.64 5.53 22.65
CA PRO A 403 5.93 5.78 21.97
C PRO A 403 7.00 6.34 22.92
N GLU A 404 6.59 6.93 24.03
CA GLU A 404 7.49 7.47 25.07
C GLU A 404 8.40 6.40 25.70
N ILE A 405 8.04 5.12 25.60
CA ILE A 405 8.87 4.01 26.12
C ILE A 405 10.26 3.95 25.46
N LEU A 406 10.37 4.52 24.26
CA LEU A 406 11.62 4.56 23.48
C LEU A 406 12.48 5.81 23.78
N CYS A 407 12.04 6.75 24.61
CA CYS A 407 12.69 8.06 24.79
C CYS A 407 14.13 7.97 25.31
N GLN A 408 14.47 6.93 26.08
CA GLN A 408 15.81 6.73 26.66
C GLN A 408 16.73 5.94 25.71
N LEU A 409 16.25 5.42 24.60
CA LEU A 409 17.08 4.69 23.64
C LEU A 409 17.96 5.66 22.82
N PRO A 410 19.16 5.22 22.40
CA PRO A 410 19.95 5.93 21.42
C PRO A 410 19.12 6.23 20.16
N GLU A 411 19.36 7.37 19.52
CA GLU A 411 18.56 7.87 18.40
C GLU A 411 18.39 6.83 17.28
N THR A 412 19.46 6.13 16.93
CA THR A 412 19.41 5.07 15.92
C THR A 412 18.42 3.96 16.28
N LEU A 413 18.46 3.48 17.52
CA LEU A 413 17.54 2.42 17.99
C LEU A 413 16.11 2.97 18.09
N ARG A 414 15.95 4.18 18.58
CA ARG A 414 14.65 4.87 18.65
C ARG A 414 14.01 4.94 17.27
N ASN A 415 14.77 5.37 16.25
CA ASN A 415 14.26 5.48 14.87
C ASN A 415 13.88 4.10 14.28
N ILE A 416 14.66 3.06 14.55
CA ILE A 416 14.38 1.69 14.09
C ILE A 416 13.08 1.16 14.73
N PHE A 417 12.92 1.34 16.03
CA PHE A 417 11.78 0.79 16.78
C PHE A 417 10.59 1.75 16.90
N ALA A 418 10.65 2.94 16.32
CA ALA A 418 9.55 3.93 16.37
C ALA A 418 8.26 3.45 15.68
N SER A 419 8.36 2.51 14.75
CA SER A 419 7.21 1.92 14.07
C SER A 419 6.82 0.58 14.68
N GLY A 420 5.55 0.43 15.03
CA GLY A 420 5.01 -0.83 15.54
C GLY A 420 5.10 -1.97 14.52
N ILE A 421 5.05 -1.65 13.24
CA ILE A 421 5.23 -2.61 12.14
C ILE A 421 6.64 -3.17 12.16
N THR A 422 7.65 -2.30 12.26
CA THR A 422 9.06 -2.70 12.33
C THR A 422 9.34 -3.50 13.60
N THR A 423 8.92 -2.98 14.74
CA THR A 423 9.12 -3.63 16.05
C THR A 423 8.47 -4.99 16.09
N GLY A 424 7.20 -5.09 15.71
CA GLY A 424 6.48 -6.36 15.70
C GLY A 424 6.98 -7.33 14.64
N GLY A 425 7.37 -6.84 13.46
CA GLY A 425 7.93 -7.66 12.38
C GLY A 425 9.30 -8.28 12.76
N ILE A 426 10.21 -7.47 13.29
CA ILE A 426 11.51 -7.96 13.83
C ILE A 426 11.27 -8.97 14.95
N THR A 427 10.37 -8.64 15.87
CA THR A 427 10.00 -9.55 16.96
C THR A 427 9.46 -10.86 16.44
N ALA A 428 8.60 -10.86 15.44
CA ALA A 428 8.05 -12.08 14.84
C ALA A 428 9.15 -12.96 14.25
N ILE A 429 10.09 -12.37 13.52
CA ILE A 429 11.24 -13.09 12.96
C ILE A 429 12.10 -13.68 14.08
N LEU A 430 12.51 -12.88 15.05
CA LEU A 430 13.36 -13.31 16.15
C LEU A 430 12.68 -14.37 17.02
N ALA A 431 11.41 -14.14 17.40
CA ALA A 431 10.64 -15.11 18.17
C ALA A 431 10.48 -16.44 17.43
N ASN A 432 10.21 -16.40 16.13
CA ASN A 432 10.09 -17.63 15.33
C ASN A 432 11.40 -18.41 15.25
N LEU A 433 12.55 -17.73 15.25
CA LEU A 433 13.87 -18.36 15.22
C LEU A 433 14.29 -18.87 16.60
N LEU A 434 14.00 -18.14 17.68
CA LEU A 434 14.49 -18.42 19.02
C LEU A 434 13.57 -19.38 19.81
N ILE A 435 12.25 -19.30 19.57
CA ILE A 435 11.29 -20.14 20.27
C ILE A 435 11.32 -21.55 19.66
N HIS A 436 11.97 -22.48 20.36
CA HIS A 436 11.97 -23.90 20.05
C HIS A 436 11.13 -24.63 21.12
N ILE A 437 9.95 -25.13 20.73
CA ILE A 437 9.09 -25.95 21.58
C ILE A 437 9.24 -27.38 21.09
N LYS A 438 9.69 -28.27 22.00
CA LYS A 438 9.58 -29.70 21.76
C LYS A 438 8.10 -30.08 21.96
N GLU A 439 7.44 -30.47 20.89
CA GLU A 439 6.12 -31.10 20.94
C GLU A 439 6.22 -32.52 21.46
#